data_e7c6411c22c6d3fd74dfea25496f3251
#
_entry.id   e7c6411c22c6d3fd74dfea25496f3251
#
_cell.length_a   1.000
_cell.length_b   1.000
_cell.length_c   1.000
_cell.angle_alpha   90.00
_cell.angle_beta   90.00
_cell.angle_gamma   90.00
#
_symmetry.space_group_name_H-M   'P 1'
#
loop_
_entity.id
_entity.type
_entity.pdbx_description
1 polymer ?
#
loop_
_entity_poly.entity_id
_entity_poly.type
_entity_poly.pdbx_seq_one_letter_code
_entity_poly.pdbx_strand_id
1 'polypeptide(L)'
;MWFTNYAAVAAFAPFFVAHLVYAAPSKKSGAFEIATLGGAAFRIEQVPNPDFYYGSRRGPVALARAYSKFGHPIPDDLLGLIDQILGEAGLLKGGHRGGKGKGKGGKGGGKGGNAGNNNGGGSSKGNGTTTTPEGEVAAIPAEFDSQYLCPVQIGTPPQTLNLNFDTGSSDLWVFSSETPITQVAGQTTYNIGASSSAKVVQGATWSISYGDGSSSKGNVYMDKVSIGGVTVDSQAIESANSVSASFSRNKNQSGLVGLAFGSINTVKPTKQKTFFENAMNNLATPLFTANLKKGAAGNYNFGFLDTTEFTGDVTFIPANTTAGFWQFTAQGFTVGSNGTAAQPAPHQAIADTGTTLMLLPDTIVSAYYQSIPSAQFDSTNGGFTFNCKDQVPSFTVDLGKYKAVVPGEFMKIAPVDGQTIETSTKCFGGIQSAGTLPFAIYGDVFLKSQFVVFHGGNNELGFASKPL
;
A
#
# COMPACT_ATOMS: atom_id res chain seq x y z
N MET A 1 62.40 -21.06 -50.43
CA MET A 1 63.12 -21.91 -49.51
C MET A 1 62.95 -21.35 -48.09
N TRP A 2 62.47 -22.21 -47.21
CA TRP A 2 62.30 -22.11 -45.77
C TRP A 2 61.09 -21.36 -45.21
N PHE A 3 60.16 -22.17 -44.81
CA PHE A 3 59.02 -21.91 -43.94
C PHE A 3 59.47 -21.74 -42.48
N THR A 4 58.87 -20.83 -41.74
CA THR A 4 58.80 -20.93 -40.31
C THR A 4 57.36 -20.57 -39.84
N ASN A 5 56.69 -21.59 -39.32
CA ASN A 5 55.39 -21.53 -38.66
C ASN A 5 55.50 -20.79 -37.32
N TYR A 6 54.59 -19.85 -37.05
CA TYR A 6 54.23 -19.43 -35.70
C TYR A 6 52.80 -19.88 -35.43
N ALA A 7 52.67 -20.83 -34.53
CA ALA A 7 51.42 -21.25 -33.95
C ALA A 7 50.96 -20.23 -32.93
N ALA A 8 49.86 -19.55 -33.19
CA ALA A 8 49.18 -18.72 -32.19
C ALA A 8 48.29 -19.65 -31.33
N VAL A 9 48.60 -19.76 -30.05
CA VAL A 9 47.78 -20.42 -29.05
C VAL A 9 46.63 -19.45 -28.67
N ALA A 10 45.44 -19.72 -29.19
CA ALA A 10 44.23 -19.02 -28.76
C ALA A 10 43.77 -19.63 -27.43
N ALA A 11 43.87 -18.88 -26.37
CA ALA A 11 43.26 -19.20 -25.07
C ALA A 11 41.73 -19.03 -25.17
N PHE A 12 41.00 -20.12 -25.21
CA PHE A 12 39.55 -20.13 -25.07
C PHE A 12 39.22 -19.90 -23.58
N ALA A 13 38.66 -18.73 -23.24
CA ALA A 13 37.94 -18.55 -21.99
C ALA A 13 36.55 -19.16 -22.18
N PRO A 14 36.08 -20.02 -21.27
CA PRO A 14 34.71 -20.52 -21.36
C PRO A 14 33.71 -19.43 -20.97
N PHE A 15 32.93 -19.00 -21.95
CA PHE A 15 31.69 -18.27 -21.69
C PHE A 15 30.71 -19.23 -20.97
N PHE A 16 30.51 -19.07 -19.68
CA PHE A 16 29.39 -19.68 -18.99
C PHE A 16 28.12 -18.95 -19.43
N VAL A 17 27.41 -19.52 -20.39
CA VAL A 17 26.02 -19.17 -20.65
C VAL A 17 25.21 -19.82 -19.53
N ALA A 18 24.76 -19.01 -18.58
CA ALA A 18 23.81 -19.46 -17.57
C ALA A 18 22.48 -19.73 -18.28
N HIS A 19 22.19 -21.00 -18.54
CA HIS A 19 20.85 -21.44 -18.92
C HIS A 19 19.97 -21.33 -17.68
N LEU A 20 18.99 -20.43 -17.69
CA LEU A 20 17.87 -20.46 -16.78
C LEU A 20 17.12 -21.77 -17.02
N VAL A 21 17.36 -22.76 -16.17
CA VAL A 21 16.57 -23.98 -16.13
C VAL A 21 15.28 -23.65 -15.39
N TYR A 22 14.20 -23.42 -16.14
CA TYR A 22 12.86 -23.44 -15.58
C TYR A 22 12.53 -24.85 -15.14
N ALA A 23 12.49 -25.09 -13.83
CA ALA A 23 11.98 -26.34 -13.30
C ALA A 23 10.46 -26.35 -13.42
N ALA A 24 9.92 -27.29 -14.18
CA ALA A 24 8.49 -27.53 -14.23
C ALA A 24 7.99 -28.01 -12.85
N PRO A 25 6.80 -27.56 -12.39
CA PRO A 25 6.31 -27.90 -11.06
C PRO A 25 5.93 -29.38 -10.96
N SER A 26 6.63 -30.15 -10.15
CA SER A 26 6.17 -31.45 -9.69
C SER A 26 5.13 -31.22 -8.59
N LYS A 27 3.93 -31.80 -8.76
CA LYS A 27 2.86 -31.84 -7.75
C LYS A 27 3.37 -32.59 -6.49
N LYS A 28 3.93 -31.86 -5.53
CA LYS A 28 4.01 -32.23 -4.11
C LYS A 28 4.05 -30.95 -3.30
N SER A 29 3.13 -30.83 -2.36
CA SER A 29 3.17 -29.87 -1.26
C SER A 29 4.49 -30.07 -0.51
N GLY A 30 5.43 -29.17 -0.71
CA GLY A 30 6.73 -29.16 -0.07
C GLY A 30 7.34 -27.79 -0.18
N ALA A 31 7.94 -27.34 0.90
CA ALA A 31 8.62 -26.07 1.01
C ALA A 31 9.47 -25.76 -0.23
N PHE A 32 9.31 -24.54 -0.77
CA PHE A 32 10.12 -24.07 -1.89
C PHE A 32 11.57 -23.94 -1.44
N GLU A 33 12.49 -24.72 -2.03
CA GLU A 33 13.92 -24.39 -1.99
C GLU A 33 14.15 -23.17 -2.89
N ILE A 34 14.35 -22.01 -2.29
CA ILE A 34 14.81 -20.81 -2.98
C ILE A 34 16.28 -21.03 -3.33
N ALA A 35 16.57 -21.20 -4.62
CA ALA A 35 17.95 -21.23 -5.09
C ALA A 35 18.60 -19.89 -4.81
N THR A 36 19.40 -19.77 -3.76
CA THR A 36 20.13 -18.56 -3.39
C THR A 36 21.33 -18.37 -4.32
N LEU A 37 21.17 -17.56 -5.34
CA LEU A 37 22.28 -16.98 -6.11
C LEU A 37 22.84 -15.76 -5.33
N GLY A 38 23.42 -16.00 -4.17
CA GLY A 38 24.20 -14.99 -3.44
C GLY A 38 23.46 -13.79 -2.85
N GLY A 39 22.15 -13.66 -3.06
CA GLY A 39 21.30 -12.57 -2.53
C GLY A 39 20.13 -13.10 -1.72
N ALA A 40 19.52 -12.22 -0.90
CA ALA A 40 18.34 -12.56 -0.12
C ALA A 40 17.06 -12.46 -0.97
N ALA A 41 16.12 -13.38 -0.72
CA ALA A 41 14.78 -13.35 -1.27
C ALA A 41 13.77 -13.70 -0.15
N PHE A 42 12.63 -13.03 -0.11
CA PHE A 42 11.62 -13.26 0.92
C PHE A 42 10.23 -12.85 0.48
N ARG A 43 9.23 -13.46 1.09
CA ARG A 43 7.82 -13.17 0.95
C ARG A 43 7.29 -12.58 2.24
N ILE A 44 6.44 -11.56 2.14
CA ILE A 44 5.68 -11.03 3.25
C ILE A 44 4.20 -11.04 2.90
N GLU A 45 3.39 -11.64 3.75
CA GLU A 45 1.94 -11.67 3.57
C GLU A 45 1.30 -10.39 4.12
N GLN A 46 0.32 -9.91 3.40
CA GLN A 46 -0.48 -8.77 3.81
C GLN A 46 -1.53 -9.23 4.80
N VAL A 47 -1.72 -8.43 5.85
CA VAL A 47 -2.80 -8.62 6.82
C VAL A 47 -3.90 -7.60 6.50
N PRO A 48 -5.14 -8.03 6.19
CA PRO A 48 -6.25 -7.10 6.05
C PRO A 48 -6.40 -6.24 7.30
N ASN A 49 -6.75 -4.97 7.10
CA ASN A 49 -7.00 -4.07 8.21
C ASN A 49 -8.51 -4.04 8.56
N PRO A 50 -8.98 -4.78 9.58
CA PRO A 50 -10.39 -4.89 9.91
C PRO A 50 -10.98 -3.60 10.49
N ASP A 51 -10.14 -2.69 11.00
CA ASP A 51 -10.58 -1.45 11.65
C ASP A 51 -10.53 -0.23 10.72
N PHE A 52 -10.18 -0.42 9.44
CA PHE A 52 -10.21 0.66 8.46
C PHE A 52 -11.66 0.96 8.07
N TYR A 53 -12.42 1.52 9.02
CA TYR A 53 -13.86 1.74 8.90
C TYR A 53 -14.21 3.22 8.86
N TYR A 54 -14.75 3.68 7.73
CA TYR A 54 -15.38 5.00 7.59
C TYR A 54 -16.90 4.90 7.32
N GLY A 55 -17.53 3.77 7.62
CA GLY A 55 -18.95 3.55 7.36
C GLY A 55 -19.30 3.51 5.86
N SER A 56 -20.53 3.82 5.52
CA SER A 56 -21.06 3.83 4.13
C SER A 56 -20.47 4.92 3.21
N ARG A 57 -19.63 5.82 3.73
CA ARG A 57 -19.06 6.95 2.98
C ARG A 57 -17.56 6.81 2.67
N ARG A 58 -17.07 5.58 2.56
CA ARG A 58 -15.63 5.29 2.31
C ARG A 58 -15.13 5.78 0.97
N GLY A 59 -15.95 5.71 -0.06
CA GLY A 59 -15.58 6.15 -1.40
C GLY A 59 -15.12 7.62 -1.43
N PRO A 60 -15.93 8.57 -0.94
CA PRO A 60 -15.52 9.97 -0.81
C PRO A 60 -14.23 10.19 -0.04
N VAL A 61 -14.05 9.49 1.07
CA VAL A 61 -12.81 9.58 1.88
C VAL A 61 -11.59 9.06 1.11
N ALA A 62 -11.73 7.93 0.40
CA ALA A 62 -10.66 7.39 -0.43
C ALA A 62 -10.28 8.36 -1.57
N LEU A 63 -11.27 9.02 -2.20
CA LEU A 63 -11.05 10.01 -3.25
C LEU A 63 -10.33 11.24 -2.71
N ALA A 64 -10.78 11.80 -1.59
CA ALA A 64 -10.14 12.94 -0.95
C ALA A 64 -8.68 12.64 -0.55
N ARG A 65 -8.44 11.44 -0.01
CA ARG A 65 -7.07 10.96 0.30
C ARG A 65 -6.16 11.00 -0.92
N ALA A 66 -6.63 10.45 -2.03
CA ALA A 66 -5.83 10.39 -3.24
C ALA A 66 -5.48 11.79 -3.76
N TYR A 67 -6.44 12.72 -3.87
CA TYR A 67 -6.16 14.08 -4.33
C TYR A 67 -5.06 14.75 -3.52
N SER A 68 -5.14 14.67 -2.24
CA SER A 68 -4.25 15.43 -1.40
C SER A 68 -2.96 14.71 -1.06
N LYS A 69 -2.89 13.35 -1.14
CA LYS A 69 -1.63 12.61 -1.11
C LYS A 69 -0.64 13.17 -2.13
N PHE A 70 -1.16 13.64 -3.26
CA PHE A 70 -0.36 14.21 -4.33
C PHE A 70 -0.41 15.74 -4.39
N GLY A 71 -0.82 16.40 -3.29
CA GLY A 71 -0.76 17.85 -3.14
C GLY A 71 -1.81 18.64 -3.96
N HIS A 72 -2.90 17.96 -4.38
CA HIS A 72 -3.97 18.60 -5.12
C HIS A 72 -5.09 19.11 -4.21
N PRO A 73 -5.69 20.26 -4.54
CA PRO A 73 -6.84 20.76 -3.80
C PRO A 73 -8.02 19.77 -3.93
N ILE A 74 -8.64 19.46 -2.79
CA ILE A 74 -9.89 18.71 -2.77
C ILE A 74 -10.98 19.64 -3.31
N PRO A 75 -11.83 19.21 -4.27
CA PRO A 75 -12.99 20.02 -4.70
C PRO A 75 -13.86 20.44 -3.51
N ASP A 76 -14.40 21.67 -3.55
CA ASP A 76 -15.11 22.27 -2.40
C ASP A 76 -16.31 21.44 -1.93
N ASP A 77 -17.05 20.82 -2.85
CA ASP A 77 -18.17 19.92 -2.55
C ASP A 77 -17.71 18.66 -1.83
N LEU A 78 -16.61 18.05 -2.27
CA LEU A 78 -15.99 16.91 -1.61
C LEU A 78 -15.41 17.29 -0.25
N LEU A 79 -14.80 18.48 -0.13
CA LEU A 79 -14.26 18.98 1.13
C LEU A 79 -15.37 19.18 2.18
N GLY A 80 -16.50 19.79 1.78
CA GLY A 80 -17.65 19.97 2.64
C GLY A 80 -18.24 18.64 3.13
N LEU A 81 -18.28 17.64 2.25
CA LEU A 81 -18.71 16.28 2.61
C LEU A 81 -17.75 15.61 3.60
N ILE A 82 -16.43 15.75 3.40
CA ILE A 82 -15.44 15.21 4.32
C ILE A 82 -15.57 15.85 5.70
N ASP A 83 -15.75 17.16 5.77
CA ASP A 83 -15.97 17.86 7.04
C ASP A 83 -17.24 17.35 7.76
N GLN A 84 -18.31 17.09 7.01
CA GLN A 84 -19.52 16.48 7.56
C GLN A 84 -19.27 15.06 8.08
N ILE A 85 -18.62 14.18 7.30
CA ILE A 85 -18.27 12.81 7.69
C ILE A 85 -17.40 12.82 8.96
N LEU A 86 -16.41 13.70 9.01
CA LEU A 86 -15.53 13.86 10.16
C LEU A 86 -16.27 14.43 11.36
N GLY A 87 -17.22 15.35 11.15
CA GLY A 87 -18.08 15.91 12.19
C GLY A 87 -19.03 14.88 12.78
N GLU A 88 -19.72 14.09 11.96
CA GLU A 88 -20.62 12.99 12.38
C GLU A 88 -19.84 11.90 13.14
N ALA A 89 -18.60 11.64 12.75
CA ALA A 89 -17.72 10.73 13.46
C ALA A 89 -17.12 11.33 14.76
N GLY A 90 -17.51 12.56 15.13
CA GLY A 90 -16.98 13.28 16.31
C GLY A 90 -15.51 13.71 16.16
N LEU A 91 -15.05 13.94 14.93
CA LEU A 91 -13.66 14.16 14.53
C LEU A 91 -13.24 15.63 14.53
N LEU A 92 -14.20 16.53 14.31
CA LEU A 92 -13.96 17.95 14.39
C LEU A 92 -14.28 18.43 15.83
N LYS A 93 -13.29 18.48 16.71
CA LYS A 93 -13.36 19.33 17.88
C LYS A 93 -13.23 20.75 17.40
N GLY A 94 -14.35 21.53 17.57
CA GLY A 94 -14.53 22.87 17.15
C GLY A 94 -13.30 23.77 17.28
N GLY A 95 -12.87 24.26 16.15
CA GLY A 95 -12.06 25.45 16.03
C GLY A 95 -12.86 26.48 15.23
N HIS A 96 -13.28 27.55 15.92
CA HIS A 96 -13.90 28.79 15.45
C HIS A 96 -15.39 28.78 15.06
N ARG A 97 -16.22 28.96 16.07
CA ARG A 97 -17.32 29.94 16.03
C ARG A 97 -17.36 30.70 17.34
N GLY A 98 -16.95 31.96 17.30
CA GLY A 98 -17.24 32.92 18.34
C GLY A 98 -18.74 33.11 18.47
N GLY A 99 -19.30 32.71 19.59
CA GLY A 99 -20.68 32.95 19.97
C GLY A 99 -20.75 33.00 21.49
N LYS A 100 -20.87 34.22 22.02
CA LYS A 100 -21.10 34.48 23.48
C LYS A 100 -22.42 33.85 23.88
N GLY A 101 -22.39 33.05 24.96
CA GLY A 101 -23.59 32.56 25.63
C GLY A 101 -23.26 32.10 27.03
N LYS A 102 -23.79 32.84 27.98
CA LYS A 102 -23.64 32.70 29.45
C LYS A 102 -24.31 31.43 29.99
N GLY A 103 -23.61 30.71 30.93
CA GLY A 103 -24.06 30.57 32.28
C GLY A 103 -24.74 29.29 32.75
N LYS A 104 -24.27 28.86 33.90
CA LYS A 104 -24.80 27.96 34.98
C LYS A 104 -24.46 26.48 34.79
N GLY A 105 -23.64 25.80 35.58
CA GLY A 105 -23.71 25.66 37.04
C GLY A 105 -24.44 24.36 37.38
N GLY A 106 -23.73 23.30 37.77
CA GLY A 106 -24.34 22.09 38.30
C GLY A 106 -23.28 21.11 38.80
N LYS A 107 -23.14 21.03 40.12
CA LYS A 107 -22.32 20.11 40.90
C LYS A 107 -22.98 18.72 41.02
N GLY A 108 -22.15 17.70 41.16
CA GLY A 108 -22.47 16.38 41.76
C GLY A 108 -21.58 15.32 41.13
N GLY A 109 -20.69 14.58 41.76
CA GLY A 109 -20.60 14.07 43.12
C GLY A 109 -20.88 12.56 43.12
N GLY A 110 -19.83 11.72 43.43
CA GLY A 110 -20.02 10.33 43.87
C GLY A 110 -19.12 9.32 43.15
N LYS A 111 -17.98 8.93 43.73
CA LYS A 111 -17.63 7.71 44.49
C LYS A 111 -18.12 6.39 43.79
N GLY A 112 -17.37 5.35 43.55
CA GLY A 112 -16.26 4.70 44.19
C GLY A 112 -16.41 3.18 44.00
N GLY A 113 -15.37 2.39 44.16
CA GLY A 113 -15.43 0.93 44.33
C GLY A 113 -14.71 0.14 43.24
N ASN A 114 -13.66 -0.31 43.45
CA ASN A 114 -12.72 -1.22 44.10
C ASN A 114 -12.96 -2.73 43.80
N ALA A 115 -11.85 -3.38 43.38
CA ALA A 115 -11.34 -4.71 43.65
C ALA A 115 -11.87 -5.95 42.89
N GLY A 116 -10.89 -6.73 42.47
CA GLY A 116 -11.07 -8.15 42.21
C GLY A 116 -9.94 -8.81 41.41
N ASN A 117 -8.96 -9.23 42.17
CA ASN A 117 -7.80 -10.06 41.85
C ASN A 117 -8.21 -11.50 41.55
N ASN A 118 -7.56 -12.24 40.57
CA ASN A 118 -6.91 -13.53 40.88
C ASN A 118 -6.32 -14.20 39.61
N ASN A 119 -5.09 -14.42 39.66
CA ASN A 119 -4.20 -15.57 39.54
C ASN A 119 -4.73 -16.88 38.91
N GLY A 120 -3.90 -17.43 38.02
CA GLY A 120 -3.93 -18.83 37.63
C GLY A 120 -2.79 -19.16 36.65
N GLY A 121 -1.64 -19.58 37.20
CA GLY A 121 -0.49 -20.04 36.45
C GLY A 121 -0.66 -21.46 35.90
N GLY A 122 0.07 -21.76 34.84
CA GLY A 122 0.20 -23.09 34.27
C GLY A 122 1.45 -23.17 33.42
N SER A 123 2.55 -23.56 34.02
CA SER A 123 3.79 -24.01 33.34
C SER A 123 3.55 -25.33 32.64
N SER A 124 3.92 -25.47 31.39
CA SER A 124 4.36 -26.77 30.86
C SER A 124 5.58 -26.63 29.95
N LYS A 125 6.64 -27.28 30.35
CA LYS A 125 7.88 -27.50 29.60
C LYS A 125 7.59 -28.45 28.46
N GLY A 126 7.98 -28.13 27.25
CA GLY A 126 8.00 -29.03 26.09
C GLY A 126 9.21 -28.76 25.22
N ASN A 127 9.96 -29.73 25.07
CA ASN A 127 11.24 -30.05 24.47
C ASN A 127 11.45 -29.44 23.06
N GLY A 128 12.67 -28.96 22.79
CA GLY A 128 13.05 -28.33 21.56
C GLY A 128 13.11 -29.26 20.37
N THR A 129 12.57 -28.81 19.27
CA THR A 129 12.98 -29.16 17.92
C THR A 129 13.00 -27.85 17.12
N THR A 130 14.16 -27.55 16.55
CA THR A 130 14.36 -26.41 15.67
C THR A 130 13.58 -26.66 14.38
N THR A 131 12.39 -26.07 14.29
CA THR A 131 11.68 -25.90 13.03
C THR A 131 11.56 -24.40 12.82
N THR A 132 12.02 -23.93 11.65
CA THR A 132 11.75 -22.60 11.11
C THR A 132 10.28 -22.26 11.34
N PRO A 133 9.92 -21.12 11.94
CA PRO A 133 8.53 -20.79 12.19
C PRO A 133 7.83 -20.42 10.88
N GLU A 134 7.11 -21.35 10.30
CA GLU A 134 6.02 -21.09 9.39
C GLU A 134 4.82 -20.65 10.24
N GLY A 135 4.59 -19.35 10.33
CA GLY A 135 3.43 -18.79 11.00
C GLY A 135 2.40 -18.36 9.98
N GLU A 136 1.51 -19.25 9.58
CA GLU A 136 0.31 -18.91 8.84
C GLU A 136 -0.69 -18.25 9.80
N VAL A 137 -0.88 -16.94 9.68
CA VAL A 137 -1.96 -16.22 10.35
C VAL A 137 -3.07 -16.01 9.33
N ALA A 138 -4.17 -16.76 9.48
CA ALA A 138 -5.38 -16.56 8.70
C ALA A 138 -5.94 -15.15 8.97
N ALA A 139 -5.88 -14.28 7.97
CA ALA A 139 -6.42 -12.94 8.02
C ALA A 139 -7.82 -12.93 7.41
N ILE A 140 -8.81 -12.58 8.19
CA ILE A 140 -10.19 -12.34 7.75
C ILE A 140 -10.20 -10.97 7.03
N PRO A 141 -10.68 -10.87 5.77
CA PRO A 141 -10.69 -9.61 5.04
C PRO A 141 -11.57 -8.58 5.74
N ALA A 142 -11.04 -7.38 5.90
CA ALA A 142 -11.87 -6.22 6.21
C ALA A 142 -12.68 -5.82 4.96
N GLU A 143 -13.87 -5.35 5.21
CA GLU A 143 -14.79 -4.90 4.18
C GLU A 143 -14.09 -3.97 3.17
N PHE A 144 -14.09 -4.36 1.89
CA PHE A 144 -13.77 -3.56 0.71
C PHE A 144 -12.29 -3.34 0.37
N ASP A 145 -11.33 -4.13 0.86
CA ASP A 145 -9.91 -4.13 0.41
C ASP A 145 -9.30 -2.72 0.26
N SER A 146 -9.67 -1.82 1.16
CA SER A 146 -9.25 -0.43 1.07
C SER A 146 -7.83 -0.19 1.58
N GLN A 147 -7.23 -1.19 2.21
CA GLN A 147 -5.87 -1.13 2.76
C GLN A 147 -5.36 -2.53 3.14
N TYR A 148 -4.06 -2.73 2.99
CA TYR A 148 -3.37 -3.96 3.36
C TYR A 148 -2.24 -3.66 4.33
N LEU A 149 -2.10 -4.48 5.39
CA LEU A 149 -1.06 -4.32 6.41
C LEU A 149 -0.08 -5.49 6.38
N CYS A 150 1.19 -5.19 6.60
CA CYS A 150 2.27 -6.15 6.64
C CYS A 150 3.05 -6.06 7.96
N PRO A 151 3.42 -7.19 8.60
CA PRO A 151 4.23 -7.17 9.80
C PRO A 151 5.68 -6.77 9.47
N VAL A 152 6.20 -5.79 10.19
CA VAL A 152 7.57 -5.28 10.09
C VAL A 152 8.22 -5.32 11.45
N GLN A 153 9.45 -5.81 11.52
CA GLN A 153 10.24 -5.87 12.75
C GLN A 153 11.21 -4.70 12.81
N ILE A 154 11.19 -3.95 13.92
CA ILE A 154 12.03 -2.77 14.13
C ILE A 154 12.78 -2.90 15.44
N GLY A 155 14.09 -2.61 15.42
CA GLY A 155 14.92 -2.50 16.62
C GLY A 155 15.61 -3.78 17.07
N THR A 156 16.27 -3.69 18.21
CA THR A 156 17.00 -4.80 18.86
C THR A 156 16.71 -4.79 20.37
N PRO A 157 15.98 -5.78 20.94
CA PRO A 157 15.33 -6.87 20.23
C PRO A 157 14.22 -6.39 19.29
N PRO A 158 13.81 -7.19 18.27
CA PRO A 158 12.84 -6.78 17.29
C PRO A 158 11.45 -6.58 17.90
N GLN A 159 10.80 -5.48 17.52
CA GLN A 159 9.43 -5.14 17.85
C GLN A 159 8.59 -5.23 16.57
N THR A 160 7.52 -6.02 16.55
CA THR A 160 6.67 -6.20 15.37
C THR A 160 5.55 -5.17 15.32
N LEU A 161 5.46 -4.44 14.22
CA LEU A 161 4.43 -3.47 13.92
C LEU A 161 3.73 -3.83 12.61
N ASN A 162 2.42 -3.63 12.52
CA ASN A 162 1.67 -3.79 11.28
C ASN A 162 1.64 -2.46 10.52
N LEU A 163 2.32 -2.42 9.39
CA LEU A 163 2.50 -1.22 8.57
C LEU A 163 1.83 -1.38 7.21
N ASN A 164 1.31 -0.28 6.66
CA ASN A 164 0.82 -0.24 5.29
C ASN A 164 1.99 -0.04 4.32
N PHE A 165 2.09 -0.87 3.28
CA PHE A 165 3.10 -0.74 2.23
C PHE A 165 2.57 0.16 1.12
N ASP A 166 3.27 1.25 0.88
CA ASP A 166 2.81 2.37 0.05
C ASP A 166 3.82 2.68 -1.06
N THR A 167 3.55 2.26 -2.29
CA THR A 167 4.41 2.55 -3.45
C THR A 167 4.26 3.97 -4.00
N GLY A 168 3.37 4.78 -3.43
CA GLY A 168 3.16 6.18 -3.76
C GLY A 168 3.74 7.17 -2.74
N SER A 169 4.49 6.70 -1.72
CA SER A 169 5.24 7.56 -0.79
C SER A 169 6.59 6.93 -0.40
N SER A 170 7.43 7.68 0.35
CA SER A 170 8.82 7.27 0.62
C SER A 170 9.21 7.36 2.08
N ASP A 171 8.26 7.58 2.97
CA ASP A 171 8.51 7.71 4.40
C ASP A 171 8.21 6.37 5.10
N LEU A 172 9.14 5.90 5.95
CA LEU A 172 8.89 4.83 6.89
C LEU A 172 8.59 5.46 8.24
N TRP A 173 7.30 5.70 8.51
CA TRP A 173 6.91 6.32 9.76
C TRP A 173 6.06 5.39 10.63
N VAL A 174 6.19 5.55 11.96
CA VAL A 174 5.53 4.68 12.93
C VAL A 174 4.98 5.46 14.13
N PHE A 175 3.88 4.96 14.70
CA PHE A 175 3.53 5.27 16.07
C PHE A 175 4.66 4.78 16.99
N SER A 176 5.04 5.59 17.97
CA SER A 176 6.17 5.30 18.83
C SER A 176 5.92 5.70 20.29
N SER A 177 6.92 5.45 21.11
CA SER A 177 6.92 5.95 22.50
C SER A 177 6.92 7.49 22.62
N GLU A 178 7.15 8.22 21.50
CA GLU A 178 7.02 9.68 21.45
C GLU A 178 5.62 10.15 21.08
N THR A 179 4.76 9.25 20.58
CA THR A 179 3.38 9.60 20.24
C THR A 179 2.57 9.82 21.52
N PRO A 180 1.90 10.99 21.68
CA PRO A 180 1.07 11.24 22.87
C PRO A 180 0.04 10.13 23.07
N ILE A 181 -0.07 9.63 24.29
CA ILE A 181 -0.99 8.52 24.61
C ILE A 181 -2.45 8.81 24.24
N THR A 182 -2.84 10.09 24.21
CA THR A 182 -4.18 10.53 23.79
C THR A 182 -4.41 10.37 22.27
N GLN A 183 -3.35 10.14 21.50
CA GLN A 183 -3.39 9.90 20.07
C GLN A 183 -3.19 8.42 19.69
N VAL A 184 -2.93 7.56 20.69
CA VAL A 184 -2.80 6.09 20.50
C VAL A 184 -4.11 5.46 20.99
N ALA A 185 -4.81 4.78 20.08
CA ALA A 185 -6.13 4.20 20.38
C ALA A 185 -6.15 2.66 20.32
N GLY A 186 -4.98 2.03 20.20
CA GLY A 186 -4.84 0.57 20.11
C GLY A 186 -3.68 0.13 19.20
N GLN A 187 -3.03 1.07 18.50
CA GLN A 187 -1.86 0.79 17.68
C GLN A 187 -0.72 0.21 18.52
N THR A 188 0.01 -0.74 17.95
CA THR A 188 1.31 -1.13 18.49
C THR A 188 2.30 0.01 18.26
N THR A 189 2.97 0.46 19.31
CA THR A 189 3.93 1.55 19.23
C THR A 189 5.36 1.02 19.25
N TYR A 190 6.24 1.60 18.43
CA TYR A 190 7.67 1.36 18.51
C TYR A 190 8.25 2.02 19.77
N ASN A 191 8.75 1.19 20.69
CA ASN A 191 9.41 1.68 21.91
C ASN A 191 10.89 1.92 21.62
N ILE A 192 11.26 3.17 21.37
CA ILE A 192 12.63 3.58 21.04
C ILE A 192 13.59 3.21 22.17
N GLY A 193 13.20 3.43 23.43
CA GLY A 193 14.04 3.15 24.59
C GLY A 193 14.30 1.66 24.84
N ALA A 194 13.50 0.77 24.23
CA ALA A 194 13.68 -0.67 24.30
C ALA A 194 14.60 -1.22 23.20
N SER A 195 14.98 -0.40 22.22
CA SER A 195 15.91 -0.80 21.16
C SER A 195 17.32 -0.36 21.46
N SER A 196 18.23 -1.33 21.64
CA SER A 196 19.66 -1.07 21.85
C SER A 196 20.39 -0.59 20.61
N SER A 197 19.79 -0.75 19.40
CA SER A 197 20.34 -0.31 18.12
C SER A 197 19.82 1.05 17.66
N ALA A 198 18.78 1.61 18.34
CA ALA A 198 18.21 2.90 17.99
C ALA A 198 19.21 4.05 18.20
N LYS A 199 19.36 4.92 17.20
CA LYS A 199 20.22 6.10 17.23
C LYS A 199 19.47 7.31 16.71
N VAL A 200 19.30 8.35 17.52
CA VAL A 200 18.66 9.58 17.07
C VAL A 200 19.48 10.24 15.95
N VAL A 201 18.80 10.74 14.91
CA VAL A 201 19.43 11.60 13.90
C VAL A 201 19.27 13.05 14.36
N GLN A 202 20.32 13.58 14.97
CA GLN A 202 20.31 14.92 15.57
C GLN A 202 19.92 16.00 14.57
N GLY A 203 18.94 16.82 14.92
CA GLY A 203 18.45 17.93 14.10
C GLY A 203 17.57 17.50 12.90
N ALA A 204 17.35 16.21 12.71
CA ALA A 204 16.44 15.73 11.68
C ALA A 204 14.99 15.75 12.19
N THR A 205 14.09 16.18 11.31
CA THR A 205 12.64 16.16 11.52
C THR A 205 11.96 15.72 10.24
N TRP A 206 10.72 15.25 10.36
CA TRP A 206 9.90 14.90 9.22
C TRP A 206 8.47 15.39 9.43
N SER A 207 7.75 15.57 8.34
CA SER A 207 6.33 15.93 8.38
C SER A 207 5.69 15.56 7.06
N ILE A 208 4.65 14.74 7.14
CA ILE A 208 3.84 14.34 5.99
C ILE A 208 2.39 14.73 6.22
N SER A 209 1.73 15.19 5.17
CA SER A 209 0.32 15.51 5.16
C SER A 209 -0.34 14.78 4.00
N TYR A 210 -1.45 14.14 4.27
CA TYR A 210 -2.29 13.48 3.30
C TYR A 210 -3.58 14.29 3.17
N GLY A 211 -4.31 14.09 2.13
CA GLY A 211 -5.38 15.01 1.89
C GLY A 211 -6.73 14.73 2.44
N ASP A 212 -6.87 13.61 3.05
CA ASP A 212 -8.00 13.44 3.96
C ASP A 212 -7.82 14.28 5.24
N GLY A 213 -6.89 15.25 5.21
CA GLY A 213 -6.49 16.02 6.40
C GLY A 213 -5.67 15.20 7.39
N SER A 214 -5.35 13.93 7.08
CA SER A 214 -4.47 13.15 7.92
C SER A 214 -3.04 13.65 7.79
N SER A 215 -2.33 13.62 8.90
CA SER A 215 -0.94 14.07 8.95
C SER A 215 -0.20 13.37 10.06
N SER A 216 1.11 13.28 9.89
CA SER A 216 2.00 12.80 10.91
C SER A 216 3.33 13.55 10.83
N LYS A 217 4.00 13.74 11.97
CA LYS A 217 5.29 14.40 12.05
C LYS A 217 6.05 13.96 13.29
N GLY A 218 7.37 14.18 13.27
CA GLY A 218 8.16 13.83 14.43
C GLY A 218 9.67 13.89 14.24
N ASN A 219 10.35 13.02 14.96
CA ASN A 219 11.80 12.88 15.00
C ASN A 219 12.24 11.70 14.12
N VAL A 220 13.55 11.62 13.85
CA VAL A 220 14.13 10.57 13.01
C VAL A 220 15.16 9.78 13.79
N TYR A 221 15.08 8.46 13.70
CA TYR A 221 16.05 7.54 14.28
C TYR A 221 16.59 6.61 13.19
N MET A 222 17.85 6.23 13.29
CA MET A 222 18.39 5.09 12.54
C MET A 222 18.24 3.86 13.43
N ASP A 223 17.66 2.80 12.88
CA ASP A 223 17.55 1.52 13.58
C ASP A 223 17.52 0.35 12.58
N LYS A 224 17.63 -0.84 13.11
CA LYS A 224 17.49 -2.09 12.36
C LYS A 224 16.03 -2.31 11.97
N VAL A 225 15.79 -2.61 10.70
CA VAL A 225 14.47 -3.01 10.19
C VAL A 225 14.60 -4.35 9.48
N SER A 226 13.73 -5.28 9.86
CA SER A 226 13.63 -6.59 9.20
C SER A 226 12.22 -6.79 8.65
N ILE A 227 12.15 -7.14 7.37
CA ILE A 227 10.92 -7.45 6.66
C ILE A 227 11.10 -8.83 6.00
N GLY A 228 10.28 -9.81 6.37
CA GLY A 228 10.30 -11.14 5.77
C GLY A 228 11.64 -11.90 5.89
N GLY A 229 12.53 -11.49 6.80
CA GLY A 229 13.85 -12.10 6.99
C GLY A 229 15.01 -11.31 6.38
N VAL A 230 14.77 -10.32 5.52
CA VAL A 230 15.81 -9.39 5.08
C VAL A 230 15.92 -8.23 6.06
N THR A 231 17.16 -7.95 6.46
CA THR A 231 17.46 -6.92 7.46
C THR A 231 18.27 -5.79 6.82
N VAL A 232 17.82 -4.56 7.08
CA VAL A 232 18.59 -3.32 6.89
C VAL A 232 19.03 -2.86 8.27
N ASP A 233 20.34 -2.89 8.53
CA ASP A 233 20.90 -2.59 9.87
C ASP A 233 20.80 -1.11 10.25
N SER A 234 20.63 -0.22 9.28
CA SER A 234 20.52 1.22 9.50
C SER A 234 19.49 1.82 8.55
N GLN A 235 18.23 1.72 8.91
CA GLN A 235 17.09 2.31 8.22
C GLN A 235 16.61 3.53 9.00
N ALA A 236 16.25 4.60 8.29
CA ALA A 236 15.59 5.74 8.90
C ALA A 236 14.17 5.37 9.33
N ILE A 237 13.90 5.54 10.61
CA ILE A 237 12.59 5.37 11.25
C ILE A 237 12.08 6.76 11.62
N GLU A 238 10.99 7.14 11.04
CA GLU A 238 10.32 8.40 11.27
C GLU A 238 9.34 8.23 12.43
N SER A 239 9.81 8.54 13.64
CA SER A 239 9.06 8.40 14.89
C SER A 239 8.03 9.50 15.02
N ALA A 240 6.75 9.14 15.07
CA ALA A 240 5.68 10.12 15.18
C ALA A 240 5.56 10.67 16.60
N ASN A 241 5.68 11.99 16.76
CA ASN A 241 5.34 12.71 17.98
C ASN A 241 4.02 13.47 17.90
N SER A 242 3.39 13.45 16.72
CA SER A 242 2.04 13.95 16.48
C SER A 242 1.43 13.22 15.28
N VAL A 243 0.21 12.74 15.46
CA VAL A 243 -0.59 12.12 14.40
C VAL A 243 -2.00 12.72 14.40
N SER A 244 -2.62 12.80 13.22
CA SER A 244 -4.00 13.24 13.10
C SER A 244 -4.99 12.21 13.68
N ALA A 245 -6.20 12.66 13.97
CA ALA A 245 -7.26 11.81 14.51
C ALA A 245 -7.66 10.66 13.57
N SER A 246 -7.50 10.80 12.25
CA SER A 246 -7.76 9.75 11.28
C SER A 246 -6.80 8.57 11.42
N PHE A 247 -5.51 8.82 11.64
CA PHE A 247 -4.55 7.77 11.96
C PHE A 247 -4.79 7.15 13.34
N SER A 248 -5.08 7.99 14.36
CA SER A 248 -5.37 7.50 15.72
C SER A 248 -6.53 6.50 15.77
N ARG A 249 -7.50 6.60 14.87
CA ARG A 249 -8.67 5.69 14.84
C ARG A 249 -8.43 4.39 14.13
N ASN A 250 -7.44 4.35 13.27
CA ASN A 250 -7.05 3.13 12.57
C ASN A 250 -6.20 2.26 13.51
N LYS A 251 -6.86 1.58 14.44
CA LYS A 251 -6.24 0.91 15.59
C LYS A 251 -5.22 -0.16 15.22
N ASN A 252 -5.37 -0.77 14.06
CA ASN A 252 -4.49 -1.86 13.63
C ASN A 252 -3.31 -1.40 12.77
N GLN A 253 -3.33 -0.15 12.30
CA GLN A 253 -2.24 0.42 11.52
C GLN A 253 -1.27 1.17 12.43
N SER A 254 -0.06 0.67 12.53
CA SER A 254 1.00 1.26 13.37
C SER A 254 1.92 2.23 12.62
N GLY A 255 1.66 2.49 11.34
CA GLY A 255 2.44 3.36 10.48
C GLY A 255 2.42 2.93 9.02
N LEU A 256 3.36 3.45 8.23
CA LEU A 256 3.53 3.16 6.80
C LEU A 256 4.99 2.79 6.47
N VAL A 257 5.17 2.00 5.41
CA VAL A 257 6.46 1.78 4.74
C VAL A 257 6.34 2.31 3.32
N GLY A 258 6.98 3.45 3.06
CA GLY A 258 7.07 4.01 1.72
C GLY A 258 7.99 3.17 0.83
N LEU A 259 7.48 2.78 -0.35
CA LEU A 259 8.18 1.95 -1.34
C LEU A 259 8.36 2.68 -2.69
N ALA A 260 8.11 3.99 -2.73
CA ALA A 260 8.55 4.87 -3.81
C ALA A 260 10.05 5.19 -3.67
N PHE A 261 10.51 6.31 -4.15
CA PHE A 261 11.93 6.66 -4.18
C PHE A 261 12.28 7.74 -3.15
N GLY A 262 13.44 7.63 -2.52
CA GLY A 262 13.92 8.56 -1.48
C GLY A 262 14.00 10.02 -1.90
N SER A 263 13.95 10.29 -3.22
CA SER A 263 13.89 11.66 -3.75
C SER A 263 12.66 12.46 -3.29
N ILE A 264 11.57 11.79 -2.87
CA ILE A 264 10.36 12.43 -2.32
C ILE A 264 10.18 12.23 -0.82
N ASN A 265 11.16 11.60 -0.12
CA ASN A 265 11.14 11.47 1.34
C ASN A 265 11.04 12.85 2.02
N THR A 266 10.32 12.93 3.13
CA THR A 266 9.99 14.21 3.79
C THR A 266 10.98 14.65 4.87
N VAL A 267 11.96 13.80 5.22
CA VAL A 267 12.98 14.12 6.24
C VAL A 267 13.81 15.33 5.84
N LYS A 268 14.00 16.21 6.80
CA LYS A 268 14.87 17.42 6.69
C LYS A 268 15.96 17.40 7.75
N PRO A 269 17.16 17.96 7.50
CA PRO A 269 17.56 18.62 6.26
C PRO A 269 17.92 17.66 5.12
N THR A 270 18.12 16.35 5.39
CA THR A 270 18.58 15.37 4.41
C THR A 270 17.57 14.27 4.24
N LYS A 271 17.04 14.12 3.03
CA LYS A 271 16.12 13.04 2.66
C LYS A 271 16.75 11.68 2.90
N GLN A 272 15.94 10.69 3.30
CA GLN A 272 16.38 9.35 3.61
C GLN A 272 16.01 8.38 2.49
N LYS A 273 16.73 7.27 2.39
CA LYS A 273 16.42 6.17 1.48
C LYS A 273 15.27 5.34 2.03
N THR A 274 14.43 4.83 1.14
CA THR A 274 13.40 3.84 1.49
C THR A 274 14.01 2.51 1.92
N PHE A 275 13.22 1.65 2.57
CA PHE A 275 13.66 0.30 2.90
C PHE A 275 14.09 -0.48 1.65
N PHE A 276 13.32 -0.39 0.57
CA PHE A 276 13.65 -1.09 -0.67
C PHE A 276 14.97 -0.59 -1.28
N GLU A 277 15.21 0.72 -1.33
CA GLU A 277 16.48 1.25 -1.83
C GLU A 277 17.70 0.81 -1.00
N ASN A 278 17.54 0.65 0.31
CA ASN A 278 18.60 0.14 1.19
C ASN A 278 18.78 -1.37 1.06
N ALA A 279 17.70 -2.13 0.90
CA ALA A 279 17.73 -3.59 0.78
C ALA A 279 18.15 -4.08 -0.62
N MET A 280 17.85 -3.30 -1.66
CA MET A 280 17.90 -3.71 -3.07
C MET A 280 19.21 -4.36 -3.49
N ASN A 281 20.36 -3.84 -3.03
CA ASN A 281 21.67 -4.38 -3.37
C ASN A 281 21.97 -5.75 -2.74
N ASN A 282 21.20 -6.15 -1.72
CA ASN A 282 21.34 -7.41 -1.01
C ASN A 282 20.28 -8.45 -1.44
N LEU A 283 19.33 -8.05 -2.30
CA LEU A 283 18.32 -8.95 -2.84
C LEU A 283 18.90 -9.82 -3.96
N ALA A 284 18.37 -11.03 -4.11
CA ALA A 284 18.75 -11.94 -5.21
C ALA A 284 18.47 -11.32 -6.59
N THR A 285 17.34 -10.62 -6.71
CA THR A 285 17.00 -9.75 -7.84
C THR A 285 16.52 -8.40 -7.30
N PRO A 286 16.95 -7.26 -7.86
CA PRO A 286 16.61 -5.93 -7.32
C PRO A 286 15.16 -5.53 -7.64
N LEU A 287 14.20 -6.32 -7.14
CA LEU A 287 12.77 -6.11 -7.35
C LEU A 287 11.95 -6.47 -6.11
N PHE A 288 10.73 -6.00 -6.09
CA PHE A 288 9.66 -6.56 -5.25
C PHE A 288 8.37 -6.72 -6.09
N THR A 289 7.46 -7.57 -5.60
CA THR A 289 6.16 -7.80 -6.24
C THR A 289 5.03 -7.40 -5.31
N ALA A 290 3.88 -7.02 -5.88
CA ALA A 290 2.64 -6.84 -5.18
C ALA A 290 1.59 -7.79 -5.76
N ASN A 291 1.13 -8.73 -4.94
CA ASN A 291 0.05 -9.67 -5.25
C ASN A 291 -1.14 -9.39 -4.34
N LEU A 292 -1.78 -8.23 -4.52
CA LEU A 292 -2.99 -7.84 -3.79
C LEU A 292 -4.16 -8.73 -4.19
N LYS A 293 -5.04 -9.10 -3.26
CA LYS A 293 -6.21 -9.97 -3.54
C LYS A 293 -7.50 -9.30 -3.07
N LYS A 294 -8.59 -9.54 -3.81
CA LYS A 294 -9.91 -9.09 -3.39
C LYS A 294 -10.44 -10.01 -2.30
N GLY A 295 -10.80 -9.44 -1.15
CA GLY A 295 -11.43 -10.17 -0.04
C GLY A 295 -10.53 -11.22 0.62
N ALA A 296 -9.22 -11.21 0.36
CA ALA A 296 -8.29 -12.18 0.91
C ALA A 296 -6.91 -11.54 1.15
N ALA A 297 -6.11 -12.18 1.98
CA ALA A 297 -4.72 -11.79 2.16
C ALA A 297 -3.94 -11.96 0.85
N GLY A 298 -3.27 -10.90 0.43
CA GLY A 298 -2.25 -10.94 -0.59
C GLY A 298 -0.85 -11.03 0.02
N ASN A 299 0.17 -10.76 -0.80
CA ASN A 299 1.56 -10.76 -0.34
C ASN A 299 2.43 -9.84 -1.17
N TYR A 300 3.59 -9.52 -0.61
CA TYR A 300 4.73 -8.96 -1.31
C TYR A 300 5.89 -9.96 -1.28
N ASN A 301 6.55 -10.15 -2.42
CA ASN A 301 7.79 -10.90 -2.52
C ASN A 301 8.93 -9.91 -2.80
N PHE A 302 10.06 -10.08 -2.14
CA PHE A 302 11.25 -9.26 -2.35
C PHE A 302 12.39 -10.15 -2.82
N GLY A 303 13.02 -9.77 -3.95
CA GLY A 303 14.16 -10.46 -4.50
C GLY A 303 13.85 -11.63 -5.43
N PHE A 304 12.58 -11.98 -5.65
CA PHE A 304 12.20 -13.09 -6.53
C PHE A 304 10.79 -12.94 -7.10
N LEU A 305 10.48 -13.73 -8.13
CA LEU A 305 9.15 -13.91 -8.69
C LEU A 305 8.63 -15.30 -8.31
N ASP A 306 7.47 -15.35 -7.66
CA ASP A 306 6.77 -16.62 -7.43
C ASP A 306 5.87 -16.91 -8.63
N THR A 307 6.28 -17.89 -9.45
CA THR A 307 5.54 -18.26 -10.67
C THR A 307 4.19 -18.92 -10.41
N THR A 308 3.87 -19.23 -9.16
CA THR A 308 2.54 -19.74 -8.78
C THR A 308 1.50 -18.64 -8.58
N GLU A 309 1.94 -17.38 -8.51
CA GLU A 309 1.09 -16.23 -8.24
C GLU A 309 0.53 -15.56 -9.50
N PHE A 310 1.00 -15.94 -10.67
CA PHE A 310 0.55 -15.37 -11.94
C PHE A 310 0.44 -16.43 -13.05
N THR A 311 -0.15 -16.05 -14.16
CA THR A 311 -0.29 -16.91 -15.35
C THR A 311 0.30 -16.20 -16.57
N GLY A 312 0.91 -16.99 -17.46
CA GLY A 312 1.60 -16.46 -18.62
C GLY A 312 2.92 -15.77 -18.27
N ASP A 313 3.36 -14.88 -19.13
CA ASP A 313 4.61 -14.14 -18.98
C ASP A 313 4.40 -12.78 -18.31
N VAL A 314 5.37 -12.34 -17.51
CA VAL A 314 5.41 -10.97 -17.01
C VAL A 314 5.85 -10.04 -18.13
N THR A 315 5.00 -9.09 -18.50
CA THR A 315 5.34 -8.05 -19.48
C THR A 315 5.90 -6.83 -18.77
N PHE A 316 7.13 -6.48 -19.05
CA PHE A 316 7.79 -5.30 -18.49
C PHE A 316 7.61 -4.08 -19.39
N ILE A 317 7.36 -2.93 -18.75
CA ILE A 317 7.30 -1.61 -19.39
C ILE A 317 8.22 -0.64 -18.63
N PRO A 318 8.81 0.35 -19.32
CA PRO A 318 9.66 1.35 -18.66
C PRO A 318 8.91 2.11 -17.57
N ALA A 319 9.56 2.33 -16.42
CA ALA A 319 9.10 3.22 -15.38
C ALA A 319 9.97 4.48 -15.33
N ASN A 320 9.32 5.65 -15.35
CA ASN A 320 10.00 6.94 -15.14
C ASN A 320 10.00 7.26 -13.63
N THR A 321 11.16 7.15 -13.02
CA THR A 321 11.33 7.38 -11.57
C THR A 321 11.78 8.81 -11.22
N THR A 322 11.90 9.70 -12.22
CA THR A 322 12.44 11.07 -12.04
C THR A 322 11.60 11.91 -11.06
N ALA A 323 10.28 11.73 -11.06
CA ALA A 323 9.38 12.42 -10.14
C ALA A 323 9.30 11.74 -8.75
N GLY A 324 10.07 10.67 -8.53
CA GLY A 324 10.08 9.93 -7.27
C GLY A 324 8.99 8.85 -7.14
N PHE A 325 8.25 8.57 -8.22
CA PHE A 325 7.18 7.58 -8.26
C PHE A 325 7.48 6.47 -9.27
N TRP A 326 6.78 5.35 -9.17
CA TRP A 326 6.71 4.28 -10.15
C TRP A 326 5.78 4.70 -11.30
N GLN A 327 6.25 5.65 -12.12
CA GLN A 327 5.45 6.26 -13.18
C GLN A 327 5.62 5.53 -14.50
N PHE A 328 4.50 5.30 -15.19
CA PHE A 328 4.45 4.62 -16.49
C PHE A 328 3.48 5.32 -17.45
N THR A 329 3.50 4.90 -18.71
CA THR A 329 2.56 5.41 -19.73
C THR A 329 1.54 4.33 -20.07
N ALA A 330 0.26 4.61 -19.80
CA ALA A 330 -0.84 3.85 -20.38
C ALA A 330 -1.13 4.38 -21.78
N GLN A 331 -1.39 3.47 -22.74
CA GLN A 331 -1.58 3.81 -24.16
C GLN A 331 -3.05 4.08 -24.51
N GLY A 332 -3.97 3.51 -23.73
CA GLY A 332 -5.39 3.60 -23.99
C GLY A 332 -6.20 2.68 -23.08
N PHE A 333 -7.46 2.48 -23.43
CA PHE A 333 -8.37 1.66 -22.64
C PHE A 333 -9.46 1.01 -23.50
N THR A 334 -10.14 0.02 -22.92
CA THR A 334 -11.37 -0.60 -23.47
C THR A 334 -12.37 -0.79 -22.36
N VAL A 335 -13.65 -0.53 -22.63
CA VAL A 335 -14.76 -0.77 -21.70
C VAL A 335 -15.55 -1.99 -22.15
N GLY A 336 -15.73 -2.97 -21.24
CA GLY A 336 -16.38 -4.25 -21.54
C GLY A 336 -15.50 -5.23 -22.28
N SER A 337 -16.03 -6.44 -22.49
CA SER A 337 -15.32 -7.57 -23.12
C SER A 337 -15.68 -7.79 -24.60
N ASN A 338 -16.71 -7.11 -25.10
CA ASN A 338 -17.29 -7.43 -26.41
C ASN A 338 -16.70 -6.60 -27.55
N GLY A 339 -15.45 -6.89 -27.94
CA GLY A 339 -14.92 -6.46 -29.24
C GLY A 339 -14.82 -4.95 -29.47
N THR A 340 -15.00 -4.12 -28.45
CA THR A 340 -14.79 -2.69 -28.57
C THR A 340 -13.33 -2.44 -28.86
N ALA A 341 -13.01 -1.75 -29.95
CA ALA A 341 -11.64 -1.37 -30.27
C ALA A 341 -11.05 -0.56 -29.11
N ALA A 342 -9.80 -0.81 -28.78
CA ALA A 342 -9.10 0.00 -27.80
C ALA A 342 -9.17 1.47 -28.22
N GLN A 343 -9.56 2.34 -27.27
CA GLN A 343 -9.57 3.78 -27.48
C GLN A 343 -8.19 4.33 -27.16
N PRO A 344 -7.46 4.90 -28.11
CA PRO A 344 -6.19 5.56 -27.82
C PRO A 344 -6.42 6.71 -26.85
N ALA A 345 -5.77 6.67 -25.72
CA ALA A 345 -5.81 7.72 -24.70
C ALA A 345 -4.50 7.69 -23.91
N PRO A 346 -3.35 8.01 -24.54
CA PRO A 346 -2.06 7.94 -23.88
C PRO A 346 -2.01 8.95 -22.72
N HIS A 347 -1.61 8.47 -21.55
CA HIS A 347 -1.46 9.29 -20.35
C HIS A 347 -0.41 8.74 -19.40
N GLN A 348 0.15 9.63 -18.60
CA GLN A 348 1.08 9.28 -17.53
C GLN A 348 0.30 8.78 -16.32
N ALA A 349 0.80 7.75 -15.67
CA ALA A 349 0.18 7.12 -14.52
C ALA A 349 1.23 6.65 -13.50
N ILE A 350 0.83 6.49 -12.25
CA ILE A 350 1.64 5.84 -11.22
C ILE A 350 0.95 4.57 -10.72
N ALA A 351 1.74 3.57 -10.33
CA ALA A 351 1.27 2.36 -9.64
C ALA A 351 1.39 2.59 -8.12
N ASP A 352 0.27 2.64 -7.42
CA ASP A 352 0.21 3.11 -6.03
C ASP A 352 -0.59 2.19 -5.12
N THR A 353 0.09 1.36 -4.32
CA THR A 353 -0.52 0.44 -3.33
C THR A 353 -1.04 1.15 -2.08
N GLY A 354 -0.78 2.44 -1.93
CA GLY A 354 -1.31 3.28 -0.85
C GLY A 354 -2.58 4.04 -1.22
N THR A 355 -3.09 3.87 -2.45
CA THR A 355 -4.34 4.47 -2.94
C THR A 355 -5.33 3.38 -3.32
N THR A 356 -6.57 3.47 -2.83
CA THR A 356 -7.62 2.47 -3.12
C THR A 356 -8.12 2.56 -4.56
N LEU A 357 -8.36 3.77 -5.08
CA LEU A 357 -9.09 4.05 -6.32
C LEU A 357 -8.19 4.09 -7.56
N MET A 358 -8.81 3.96 -8.72
CA MET A 358 -8.23 4.40 -9.99
C MET A 358 -8.67 5.84 -10.26
N LEU A 359 -7.72 6.78 -10.32
CA LEU A 359 -7.99 8.17 -10.70
C LEU A 359 -7.49 8.40 -12.11
N LEU A 360 -8.42 8.66 -13.02
CA LEU A 360 -8.16 8.71 -14.45
C LEU A 360 -8.56 10.08 -15.03
N PRO A 361 -8.05 10.44 -16.24
CA PRO A 361 -8.51 11.61 -16.98
C PRO A 361 -10.04 11.58 -17.18
N ASP A 362 -10.69 12.74 -17.10
CA ASP A 362 -12.16 12.88 -17.17
C ASP A 362 -12.78 12.26 -18.41
N THR A 363 -12.08 12.32 -19.54
CA THR A 363 -12.52 11.71 -20.80
C THR A 363 -12.66 10.19 -20.68
N ILE A 364 -11.74 9.53 -19.97
CA ILE A 364 -11.77 8.09 -19.71
C ILE A 364 -12.88 7.77 -18.70
N VAL A 365 -12.97 8.53 -17.62
CA VAL A 365 -14.00 8.39 -16.59
C VAL A 365 -15.39 8.49 -17.19
N SER A 366 -15.63 9.53 -18.01
CA SER A 366 -16.90 9.73 -18.70
C SER A 366 -17.23 8.59 -19.65
N ALA A 367 -16.26 8.12 -20.46
CA ALA A 367 -16.46 7.02 -21.36
C ALA A 367 -16.81 5.70 -20.62
N TYR A 368 -16.20 5.46 -19.46
CA TYR A 368 -16.52 4.30 -18.64
C TYR A 368 -17.94 4.36 -18.11
N TYR A 369 -18.31 5.45 -17.44
CA TYR A 369 -19.63 5.57 -16.78
C TYR A 369 -20.79 5.74 -17.77
N GLN A 370 -20.57 6.24 -18.97
CA GLN A 370 -21.59 6.22 -20.02
C GLN A 370 -22.07 4.83 -20.41
N SER A 371 -21.27 3.79 -20.15
CA SER A 371 -21.65 2.39 -20.40
C SER A 371 -22.51 1.77 -19.31
N ILE A 372 -22.73 2.47 -18.20
CA ILE A 372 -23.53 2.00 -17.05
C ILE A 372 -24.77 2.87 -16.93
N PRO A 373 -25.98 2.35 -17.24
CA PRO A 373 -27.19 3.18 -17.35
C PRO A 373 -27.58 3.95 -16.09
N SER A 374 -27.29 3.41 -14.90
CA SER A 374 -27.58 4.06 -13.62
C SER A 374 -26.47 4.97 -13.11
N ALA A 375 -25.30 5.01 -13.81
CA ALA A 375 -24.17 5.78 -13.35
C ALA A 375 -24.43 7.28 -13.47
N GLN A 376 -24.06 7.99 -12.42
CA GLN A 376 -24.14 9.45 -12.38
C GLN A 376 -23.06 10.02 -11.45
N PHE A 377 -22.66 11.24 -11.72
CA PHE A 377 -21.89 12.01 -10.75
C PHE A 377 -22.84 12.41 -9.60
N ASP A 378 -22.48 11.99 -8.39
CA ASP A 378 -23.24 12.27 -7.17
C ASP A 378 -22.48 13.32 -6.35
N SER A 379 -22.93 14.57 -6.44
CA SER A 379 -22.31 15.68 -5.71
C SER A 379 -22.41 15.52 -4.19
N THR A 380 -23.41 14.76 -3.69
CA THR A 380 -23.54 14.44 -2.26
C THR A 380 -22.42 13.51 -1.79
N ASN A 381 -21.90 12.66 -2.68
CA ASN A 381 -20.82 11.74 -2.39
C ASN A 381 -19.50 12.13 -3.06
N GLY A 382 -19.47 13.25 -3.78
CA GLY A 382 -18.28 13.82 -4.39
C GLY A 382 -17.64 12.95 -5.49
N GLY A 383 -18.41 12.06 -6.15
CA GLY A 383 -17.87 11.17 -7.16
C GLY A 383 -18.94 10.37 -7.90
N PHE A 384 -18.51 9.56 -8.87
CA PHE A 384 -19.42 8.71 -9.62
C PHE A 384 -19.96 7.56 -8.77
N THR A 385 -21.26 7.38 -8.84
CA THR A 385 -22.01 6.28 -8.19
C THR A 385 -22.92 5.60 -9.22
N PHE A 386 -23.32 4.37 -8.94
CA PHE A 386 -24.23 3.59 -9.77
C PHE A 386 -25.00 2.57 -8.89
N ASN A 387 -26.02 1.90 -9.46
CA ASN A 387 -26.76 0.88 -8.76
C ASN A 387 -25.87 -0.35 -8.49
N CYS A 388 -25.77 -0.77 -7.22
CA CYS A 388 -24.95 -1.91 -6.81
C CYS A 388 -25.32 -3.22 -7.51
N LYS A 389 -26.60 -3.35 -7.98
CA LYS A 389 -27.10 -4.54 -8.68
C LYS A 389 -26.78 -4.54 -10.18
N ASP A 390 -26.26 -3.43 -10.73
CA ASP A 390 -25.90 -3.39 -12.14
C ASP A 390 -24.75 -4.36 -12.46
N GLN A 391 -24.81 -4.92 -13.65
CA GLN A 391 -23.66 -5.57 -14.27
C GLN A 391 -22.70 -4.48 -14.75
N VAL A 392 -21.62 -4.30 -13.99
CA VAL A 392 -20.61 -3.29 -14.29
C VAL A 392 -19.61 -3.87 -15.29
N PRO A 393 -19.32 -3.19 -16.41
CA PRO A 393 -18.38 -3.71 -17.41
C PRO A 393 -16.96 -3.75 -16.86
N SER A 394 -16.15 -4.69 -17.38
CA SER A 394 -14.70 -4.69 -17.16
C SER A 394 -14.07 -3.43 -17.75
N PHE A 395 -12.93 -3.05 -17.20
CA PHE A 395 -12.08 -1.98 -17.73
C PHE A 395 -10.71 -2.55 -18.08
N THR A 396 -10.30 -2.42 -19.33
CA THR A 396 -9.00 -2.91 -19.78
C THR A 396 -8.07 -1.74 -20.03
N VAL A 397 -6.91 -1.75 -19.38
CA VAL A 397 -5.84 -0.78 -19.61
C VAL A 397 -4.91 -1.30 -20.68
N ASP A 398 -4.64 -0.47 -21.69
CA ASP A 398 -3.67 -0.78 -22.74
C ASP A 398 -2.27 -0.36 -22.27
N LEU A 399 -1.41 -1.34 -22.02
CA LEU A 399 0.00 -1.15 -21.67
C LEU A 399 0.93 -1.56 -22.86
N GLY A 400 0.44 -1.43 -24.07
CA GLY A 400 1.14 -1.84 -25.27
C GLY A 400 0.99 -3.35 -25.53
N LYS A 401 2.03 -4.11 -25.22
CA LYS A 401 2.01 -5.57 -25.41
C LYS A 401 1.12 -6.31 -24.41
N TYR A 402 0.77 -5.69 -23.30
CA TYR A 402 -0.06 -6.26 -22.25
C TYR A 402 -1.38 -5.50 -22.12
N LYS A 403 -2.47 -6.24 -22.00
CA LYS A 403 -3.83 -5.69 -21.77
C LYS A 403 -4.26 -6.06 -20.37
N ALA A 404 -4.17 -5.12 -19.46
CA ALA A 404 -4.50 -5.32 -18.05
C ALA A 404 -6.01 -5.21 -17.84
N VAL A 405 -6.68 -6.33 -17.60
CA VAL A 405 -8.13 -6.38 -17.40
C VAL A 405 -8.46 -6.22 -15.92
N VAL A 406 -9.29 -5.22 -15.60
CA VAL A 406 -9.92 -5.05 -14.29
C VAL A 406 -11.36 -5.51 -14.38
N PRO A 407 -11.77 -6.56 -13.65
CA PRO A 407 -13.16 -7.04 -13.64
C PRO A 407 -14.12 -5.97 -13.16
N GLY A 408 -15.32 -5.94 -13.73
CA GLY A 408 -16.37 -4.99 -13.32
C GLY A 408 -16.74 -5.07 -11.84
N GLU A 409 -16.69 -6.26 -11.25
CA GLU A 409 -16.94 -6.45 -9.81
C GLU A 409 -15.91 -5.74 -8.90
N PHE A 410 -14.73 -5.41 -9.42
CA PHE A 410 -13.73 -4.63 -8.67
C PHE A 410 -14.04 -3.14 -8.66
N MET A 411 -14.97 -2.70 -9.50
CA MET A 411 -15.41 -1.30 -9.59
C MET A 411 -16.47 -0.94 -8.53
N LYS A 412 -17.02 -1.90 -7.82
CA LYS A 412 -17.96 -1.70 -6.70
C LYS A 412 -17.15 -1.54 -5.41
N ILE A 413 -16.73 -0.32 -5.10
CA ILE A 413 -15.76 -0.10 -3.99
C ILE A 413 -16.43 -0.08 -2.64
N ALA A 414 -17.54 0.63 -2.50
CA ALA A 414 -18.20 0.79 -1.22
C ALA A 414 -19.69 1.04 -1.40
N PRO A 415 -20.52 0.58 -0.46
CA PRO A 415 -21.91 1.00 -0.39
C PRO A 415 -22.00 2.48 -0.04
N VAL A 416 -23.02 3.16 -0.58
CA VAL A 416 -23.31 4.57 -0.27
C VAL A 416 -24.45 4.68 0.75
N ASP A 417 -25.46 3.82 0.62
CA ASP A 417 -26.73 3.88 1.35
C ASP A 417 -27.02 2.64 2.19
N GLY A 418 -26.07 1.73 2.34
CA GLY A 418 -26.21 0.49 3.10
C GLY A 418 -24.90 0.12 3.83
N GLN A 419 -24.88 -1.06 4.43
CA GLN A 419 -23.69 -1.56 5.12
C GLN A 419 -22.81 -2.43 4.23
N THR A 420 -23.39 -3.14 3.26
CA THR A 420 -22.69 -4.01 2.32
C THR A 420 -23.14 -3.72 0.89
N ILE A 421 -22.33 -4.16 -0.08
CA ILE A 421 -22.66 -4.04 -1.52
C ILE A 421 -23.99 -4.74 -1.83
N GLU A 422 -24.26 -5.90 -1.23
CA GLU A 422 -25.45 -6.71 -1.46
C GLU A 422 -26.73 -6.05 -0.94
N THR A 423 -26.62 -5.32 0.17
CA THR A 423 -27.76 -4.67 0.84
C THR A 423 -27.99 -3.24 0.38
N SER A 424 -27.06 -2.66 -0.36
CA SER A 424 -27.13 -1.27 -0.83
C SER A 424 -27.78 -1.15 -2.21
N THR A 425 -28.44 -0.03 -2.45
CA THR A 425 -28.94 0.34 -3.77
C THR A 425 -27.91 1.10 -4.57
N LYS A 426 -27.06 1.88 -3.92
CA LYS A 426 -26.06 2.75 -4.53
C LYS A 426 -24.66 2.38 -4.09
N CYS A 427 -23.76 2.18 -5.07
CA CYS A 427 -22.34 1.89 -4.90
C CYS A 427 -21.48 3.05 -5.39
N PHE A 428 -20.40 3.34 -4.67
CA PHE A 428 -19.35 4.24 -5.11
C PHE A 428 -18.43 3.52 -6.10
N GLY A 429 -18.12 4.19 -7.23
CA GLY A 429 -17.35 3.59 -8.30
C GLY A 429 -15.84 3.60 -8.05
N GLY A 430 -15.17 2.56 -8.52
CA GLY A 430 -13.71 2.37 -8.37
C GLY A 430 -12.87 3.26 -9.28
N ILE A 431 -13.46 3.78 -10.36
CA ILE A 431 -12.83 4.76 -11.26
C ILE A 431 -13.40 6.14 -10.92
N GLN A 432 -12.53 7.12 -10.68
CA GLN A 432 -12.92 8.50 -10.41
C GLN A 432 -12.03 9.46 -11.20
N SER A 433 -12.43 10.75 -11.25
CA SER A 433 -11.63 11.78 -11.89
C SER A 433 -10.28 11.94 -11.24
N ALA A 434 -9.22 12.13 -12.02
CA ALA A 434 -7.92 12.59 -11.54
C ALA A 434 -7.91 14.10 -11.27
N GLY A 435 -8.96 14.82 -11.66
CA GLY A 435 -9.03 16.26 -11.52
C GLY A 435 -7.85 16.95 -12.23
N THR A 436 -7.13 17.76 -11.48
CA THR A 436 -5.96 18.49 -11.98
C THR A 436 -4.63 17.81 -11.65
N LEU A 437 -4.64 16.53 -11.22
CA LEU A 437 -3.41 15.75 -11.00
C LEU A 437 -2.58 15.68 -12.30
N PRO A 438 -1.24 15.79 -12.22
CA PRO A 438 -0.39 15.76 -13.41
C PRO A 438 -0.25 14.34 -14.01
N PHE A 439 -0.78 13.33 -13.34
CA PHE A 439 -0.78 11.92 -13.75
C PHE A 439 -2.02 11.21 -13.20
N ALA A 440 -2.37 10.12 -13.83
CA ALA A 440 -3.37 9.20 -13.33
C ALA A 440 -2.80 8.35 -12.17
N ILE A 441 -3.68 7.82 -11.31
CA ILE A 441 -3.31 6.90 -10.23
C ILE A 441 -3.98 5.57 -10.47
N TYR A 442 -3.18 4.52 -10.54
CA TYR A 442 -3.62 3.15 -10.62
C TYR A 442 -3.44 2.50 -9.24
N GLY A 443 -4.46 2.63 -8.40
CA GLY A 443 -4.46 2.15 -7.03
C GLY A 443 -4.92 0.69 -6.89
N ASP A 444 -5.34 0.29 -5.70
CA ASP A 444 -5.66 -1.10 -5.36
C ASP A 444 -6.74 -1.73 -6.25
N VAL A 445 -7.71 -0.94 -6.75
CA VAL A 445 -8.70 -1.42 -7.73
C VAL A 445 -8.04 -2.04 -8.95
N PHE A 446 -6.99 -1.42 -9.46
CA PHE A 446 -6.19 -1.94 -10.57
C PHE A 446 -5.21 -3.01 -10.10
N LEU A 447 -4.42 -2.72 -9.05
CA LEU A 447 -3.32 -3.56 -8.62
C LEU A 447 -3.78 -4.94 -8.13
N LYS A 448 -4.95 -5.03 -7.47
CA LYS A 448 -5.50 -6.33 -7.06
C LYS A 448 -6.03 -7.19 -8.21
N SER A 449 -6.18 -6.64 -9.40
CA SER A 449 -6.52 -7.39 -10.60
C SER A 449 -5.32 -7.92 -11.38
N GLN A 450 -4.10 -7.49 -11.03
CA GLN A 450 -2.85 -7.85 -11.69
C GLN A 450 -1.84 -8.42 -10.69
N PHE A 451 -0.93 -9.25 -11.17
CA PHE A 451 0.35 -9.47 -10.52
C PHE A 451 1.31 -8.37 -10.96
N VAL A 452 1.88 -7.61 -10.02
CA VAL A 452 2.68 -6.43 -10.36
C VAL A 452 4.10 -6.59 -9.83
N VAL A 453 5.09 -6.28 -10.69
CA VAL A 453 6.52 -6.31 -10.36
C VAL A 453 7.08 -4.89 -10.40
N PHE A 454 7.75 -4.48 -9.35
CA PHE A 454 8.47 -3.22 -9.21
C PHE A 454 9.96 -3.51 -9.29
N HIS A 455 10.56 -3.33 -10.47
CA HIS A 455 11.96 -3.69 -10.73
C HIS A 455 12.87 -2.47 -10.60
N GLY A 456 13.44 -2.27 -9.39
CA GLY A 456 14.28 -1.10 -9.10
C GLY A 456 15.63 -1.10 -9.83
N GLY A 457 16.17 -2.28 -10.15
CA GLY A 457 17.44 -2.38 -10.86
C GLY A 457 17.38 -1.88 -12.31
N ASN A 458 16.24 -2.07 -12.99
CA ASN A 458 16.03 -1.66 -14.38
C ASN A 458 15.15 -0.42 -14.51
N ASN A 459 14.49 0.04 -13.45
CA ASN A 459 13.41 1.02 -13.48
C ASN A 459 12.29 0.59 -14.44
N GLU A 460 11.68 -0.56 -14.14
CA GLU A 460 10.60 -1.14 -14.92
C GLU A 460 9.45 -1.56 -14.02
N LEU A 461 8.24 -1.53 -14.57
CA LEU A 461 7.06 -2.18 -14.01
C LEU A 461 6.73 -3.42 -14.84
N GLY A 462 6.54 -4.55 -14.17
CA GLY A 462 6.09 -5.79 -14.78
C GLY A 462 4.63 -6.05 -14.44
N PHE A 463 3.87 -6.56 -15.41
CA PHE A 463 2.47 -6.92 -15.24
C PHE A 463 2.21 -8.31 -15.78
N ALA A 464 1.44 -9.10 -15.05
CA ALA A 464 0.95 -10.41 -15.50
C ALA A 464 -0.48 -10.65 -14.98
N SER A 465 -1.22 -11.48 -15.70
CA SER A 465 -2.51 -11.98 -15.24
C SER A 465 -2.33 -12.91 -14.04
N LYS A 466 -3.32 -12.96 -13.16
CA LYS A 466 -3.31 -13.86 -12.00
C LYS A 466 -4.68 -14.46 -11.75
N PRO A 467 -4.78 -15.56 -10.99
CA PRO A 467 -6.05 -16.05 -10.46
C PRO A 467 -6.71 -14.97 -9.57
N LEU A 468 -8.01 -14.68 -9.79
CA LEU A 468 -8.79 -13.64 -9.11
C LEU A 468 -9.82 -14.30 -8.19
#